data_725ebf9ddbff9854fb365e06a3620d27
#
_entry.id   725ebf9ddbff9854fb365e06a3620d27
#
_cell.length_a   1.000
_cell.length_b   1.000
_cell.length_c   1.000
_cell.angle_alpha   90.00
_cell.angle_beta   90.00
_cell.angle_gamma   90.00
#
_symmetry.space_group_name_H-M   'P 1'
#
loop_
_entity.id
_entity.type
_entity.pdbx_description
1 polymer ?
#
loop_
_entity_poly.entity_id
_entity_poly.type
_entity_poly.pdbx_seq_one_letter_code
_entity_poly.pdbx_strand_id
1 'polypeptide(L)'
;SGQLSLDGIGIDISNKNLTDQVLSCMRQSKKARLLYEKWEFVKDYKYSVLYTCNTFDNLLETVSQLSPLNENCENEYIFDTFTTPVAYHTDEFSILKFNLTFAAIHPLSQEEFLLKYPFLVVFHKQDKIIEFRFDAIKRLYISEKRETTIYADLISAMKNYLETTYNCSLTSLNLDFMVNVSKEDYDVKLIAQYMKLPSGGNAQLEVGKNLEYVLPFIGELKSLLADNQTDLEKVPSLRLTLEQFMYEMEEMSDYPWIELLWENEIKTRSIHVKFVFNYMSNDYCLIQHYYSNFLIGMERMNHVIKYIVNHRNGFTQ
;
A
#
# COMPACT_ATOMS: atom_id res chain seq x y z
N SER A 1 -32.97 1.86 22.85
CA SER A 1 -33.90 2.26 21.77
C SER A 1 -33.25 2.04 20.43
N GLY A 2 -33.92 1.35 19.52
CA GLY A 2 -33.39 1.02 18.18
C GLY A 2 -33.51 2.16 17.15
N GLN A 3 -33.55 3.42 17.60
CA GLN A 3 -33.64 4.56 16.70
C GLN A 3 -32.43 5.48 16.83
N LEU A 4 -31.85 5.85 15.69
CA LEU A 4 -30.81 6.87 15.55
C LEU A 4 -31.42 8.09 14.84
N SER A 5 -31.19 9.31 15.33
CA SER A 5 -31.60 10.54 14.66
C SER A 5 -30.40 11.15 13.94
N LEU A 6 -30.51 11.30 12.62
CA LEU A 6 -29.54 12.00 11.78
C LEU A 6 -30.30 13.01 10.91
N ASP A 7 -29.85 14.26 10.89
CA ASP A 7 -30.47 15.33 10.10
C ASP A 7 -31.95 15.55 10.40
N GLY A 8 -32.38 15.27 11.64
CA GLY A 8 -33.80 15.34 12.03
C GLY A 8 -34.66 14.16 11.56
N ILE A 9 -34.07 13.17 10.91
CA ILE A 9 -34.71 11.95 10.43
C ILE A 9 -34.50 10.84 11.43
N GLY A 10 -35.56 10.21 11.93
CA GLY A 10 -35.47 8.99 12.76
C GLY A 10 -35.20 7.77 11.91
N ILE A 11 -34.02 7.15 12.10
CA ILE A 11 -33.62 5.95 11.37
C ILE A 11 -33.80 4.75 12.29
N ASP A 12 -34.64 3.80 11.88
CA ASP A 12 -34.79 2.53 12.59
C ASP A 12 -33.58 1.62 12.35
N ILE A 13 -32.84 1.33 13.41
CA ILE A 13 -31.69 0.44 13.45
C ILE A 13 -31.92 -0.79 14.32
N SER A 14 -33.15 -0.99 14.79
CA SER A 14 -33.52 -2.15 15.62
C SER A 14 -33.32 -3.45 14.86
N ASN A 15 -32.81 -4.45 15.56
CA ASN A 15 -32.58 -5.82 15.03
C ASN A 15 -31.66 -5.92 13.80
N LYS A 16 -30.82 -4.90 13.55
CA LYS A 16 -29.87 -4.89 12.45
C LYS A 16 -28.44 -5.11 12.97
N ASN A 17 -27.65 -5.86 12.22
CA ASN A 17 -26.19 -5.90 12.45
C ASN A 17 -25.59 -4.52 12.11
N LEU A 18 -24.31 -4.31 12.51
CA LEU A 18 -23.65 -3.02 12.35
C LEU A 18 -23.60 -2.55 10.88
N THR A 19 -23.37 -3.46 9.95
CA THR A 19 -23.31 -3.16 8.51
C THR A 19 -24.66 -2.64 8.00
N ASP A 20 -25.75 -3.34 8.35
CA ASP A 20 -27.10 -2.94 7.95
C ASP A 20 -27.55 -1.64 8.60
N GLN A 21 -27.08 -1.35 9.83
CA GLN A 21 -27.30 -0.07 10.48
C GLN A 21 -26.64 1.07 9.69
N VAL A 22 -25.36 0.91 9.33
CA VAL A 22 -24.62 1.90 8.53
C VAL A 22 -25.28 2.10 7.17
N LEU A 23 -25.61 1.03 6.46
CA LEU A 23 -26.30 1.11 5.15
C LEU A 23 -27.65 1.82 5.26
N SER A 24 -28.42 1.57 6.33
CA SER A 24 -29.68 2.26 6.56
C SER A 24 -29.49 3.76 6.79
N CYS A 25 -28.46 4.15 7.56
CA CYS A 25 -28.11 5.55 7.75
C CYS A 25 -27.71 6.22 6.42
N MET A 26 -26.86 5.57 5.63
CA MET A 26 -26.40 6.12 4.36
C MET A 26 -27.52 6.27 3.33
N ARG A 27 -28.51 5.36 3.32
CA ARG A 27 -29.66 5.45 2.41
C ARG A 27 -30.57 6.63 2.72
N GLN A 28 -30.67 7.04 3.97
CA GLN A 28 -31.65 8.01 4.45
C GLN A 28 -31.08 9.40 4.76
N SER A 29 -29.75 9.51 4.98
CA SER A 29 -29.10 10.75 5.34
C SER A 29 -28.00 11.17 4.36
N LYS A 30 -28.15 12.35 3.74
CA LYS A 30 -27.09 12.94 2.90
C LYS A 30 -25.84 13.22 3.72
N LYS A 31 -25.99 13.66 4.97
CA LYS A 31 -24.85 13.92 5.87
C LYS A 31 -24.07 12.65 6.20
N ALA A 32 -24.75 11.52 6.43
CA ALA A 32 -24.08 10.23 6.64
C ALA A 32 -23.28 9.82 5.40
N ARG A 33 -23.85 10.01 4.19
CA ARG A 33 -23.12 9.75 2.94
C ARG A 33 -21.89 10.64 2.79
N LEU A 34 -22.02 11.93 3.06
CA LEU A 34 -20.89 12.86 2.98
C LEU A 34 -19.78 12.52 3.98
N LEU A 35 -20.12 12.10 5.20
CA LEU A 35 -19.16 11.63 6.20
C LEU A 35 -18.42 10.38 5.72
N TYR A 36 -19.14 9.44 5.10
CA TYR A 36 -18.54 8.25 4.53
C TYR A 36 -17.60 8.59 3.37
N GLU A 37 -18.01 9.47 2.46
CA GLU A 37 -17.16 9.96 1.36
C GLU A 37 -15.89 10.66 1.89
N LYS A 38 -15.99 11.44 2.96
CA LYS A 38 -14.83 12.06 3.63
C LYS A 38 -13.91 11.03 4.26
N TRP A 39 -14.49 10.02 4.91
CA TRP A 39 -13.72 8.94 5.53
C TRP A 39 -12.90 8.17 4.50
N GLU A 40 -13.41 7.94 3.29
CA GLU A 40 -12.67 7.28 2.21
C GLU A 40 -11.39 8.01 1.80
N PHE A 41 -11.27 9.33 2.02
CA PHE A 41 -10.02 10.05 1.78
C PHE A 41 -8.95 9.80 2.84
N VAL A 42 -9.35 9.50 4.07
CA VAL A 42 -8.44 9.44 5.23
C VAL A 42 -8.28 8.05 5.83
N LYS A 43 -9.01 7.06 5.33
CA LYS A 43 -8.82 5.67 5.75
C LYS A 43 -7.49 5.11 5.22
N ASP A 44 -7.03 4.01 5.79
CA ASP A 44 -5.95 3.22 5.21
C ASP A 44 -6.46 2.34 4.05
N TYR A 45 -5.58 2.08 3.10
CA TYR A 45 -5.80 1.24 1.94
C TYR A 45 -4.85 0.04 1.95
N LYS A 46 -5.25 -1.02 1.25
CA LYS A 46 -4.47 -2.27 1.22
C LYS A 46 -3.21 -2.15 0.37
N TYR A 47 -3.26 -1.41 -0.73
CA TYR A 47 -2.20 -1.32 -1.71
C TYR A 47 -1.83 0.12 -2.01
N SER A 48 -0.54 0.34 -2.29
CA SER A 48 -0.07 1.57 -2.90
C SER A 48 1.03 1.33 -3.93
N VAL A 49 1.15 2.28 -4.89
CA VAL A 49 2.21 2.34 -5.90
C VAL A 49 2.69 3.78 -6.01
N LEU A 50 4.00 3.98 -6.14
CA LEU A 50 4.62 5.30 -6.11
C LEU A 50 5.17 5.72 -7.47
N TYR A 51 4.91 6.97 -7.81
CA TYR A 51 5.40 7.61 -9.03
C TYR A 51 6.04 8.96 -8.72
N THR A 52 6.93 9.37 -9.61
CA THR A 52 7.41 10.75 -9.74
C THR A 52 6.88 11.35 -11.04
N CYS A 53 6.82 12.67 -11.11
CA CYS A 53 6.39 13.39 -12.30
C CYS A 53 7.34 14.57 -12.52
N ASN A 54 7.87 14.71 -13.74
CA ASN A 54 8.76 15.81 -14.09
C ASN A 54 8.07 17.19 -14.09
N THR A 55 6.74 17.19 -14.29
CA THR A 55 5.89 18.40 -14.26
C THR A 55 5.01 18.43 -13.00
N PHE A 56 5.50 17.91 -11.87
CA PHE A 56 4.72 17.74 -10.64
C PHE A 56 4.03 19.04 -10.19
N ASP A 57 4.75 20.16 -10.18
CA ASP A 57 4.22 21.43 -9.67
C ASP A 57 3.07 21.95 -10.55
N ASN A 58 3.18 21.85 -11.88
CA ASN A 58 2.13 22.23 -12.82
C ASN A 58 0.90 21.30 -12.69
N LEU A 59 1.16 20.00 -12.54
CA LEU A 59 0.09 19.02 -12.32
C LEU A 59 -0.63 19.29 -11.00
N LEU A 60 0.10 19.58 -9.92
CA LEU A 60 -0.45 19.92 -8.61
C LEU A 60 -1.29 21.20 -8.66
N GLU A 61 -0.84 22.22 -9.39
CA GLU A 61 -1.62 23.46 -9.59
C GLU A 61 -2.96 23.15 -10.26
N THR A 62 -2.95 22.37 -11.34
CA THR A 62 -4.19 21.97 -12.05
C THR A 62 -5.12 21.17 -11.15
N VAL A 63 -4.58 20.20 -10.42
CA VAL A 63 -5.34 19.37 -9.48
C VAL A 63 -5.94 20.19 -8.34
N SER A 64 -5.23 21.21 -7.87
CA SER A 64 -5.68 22.09 -6.79
C SER A 64 -6.88 22.98 -7.16
N GLN A 65 -7.14 23.13 -8.46
CA GLN A 65 -8.30 23.87 -8.98
C GLN A 65 -9.57 23.01 -9.09
N LEU A 66 -9.44 21.68 -8.91
CA LEU A 66 -10.60 20.78 -8.96
C LEU A 66 -11.51 21.02 -7.75
N SER A 67 -12.82 20.89 -7.99
CA SER A 67 -13.82 21.11 -6.96
C SER A 67 -13.64 20.16 -5.79
N PRO A 68 -13.54 20.68 -4.57
CA PRO A 68 -13.46 19.83 -3.39
C PRO A 68 -14.79 19.11 -3.14
N LEU A 69 -14.74 18.02 -2.40
CA LEU A 69 -15.93 17.30 -1.96
C LEU A 69 -16.87 18.25 -1.20
N ASN A 70 -18.11 18.35 -1.67
CA ASN A 70 -19.18 19.10 -1.02
C ASN A 70 -20.49 18.31 -1.02
N GLU A 71 -21.54 18.86 -0.40
CA GLU A 71 -22.83 18.19 -0.26
C GLU A 71 -23.56 17.93 -1.59
N ASN A 72 -23.17 18.64 -2.65
CA ASN A 72 -23.75 18.53 -3.98
C ASN A 72 -22.94 17.62 -4.92
N CYS A 73 -21.78 17.11 -4.48
CA CYS A 73 -21.02 16.14 -5.25
C CYS A 73 -21.77 14.79 -5.24
N GLU A 74 -22.49 14.51 -6.30
CA GLU A 74 -22.97 13.18 -6.57
C GLU A 74 -21.80 12.40 -7.18
N ASN A 75 -21.39 11.33 -6.48
CA ASN A 75 -20.40 10.42 -7.02
C ASN A 75 -21.09 9.57 -8.10
N GLU A 76 -20.90 9.93 -9.35
CA GLU A 76 -21.32 9.11 -10.45
C GLU A 76 -20.47 7.81 -10.46
N TYR A 77 -21.18 6.70 -10.48
CA TYR A 77 -20.55 5.38 -10.62
C TYR A 77 -20.46 5.07 -12.10
N ILE A 78 -19.26 4.84 -12.59
CA ILE A 78 -19.05 4.44 -13.99
C ILE A 78 -18.31 3.11 -14.04
N PHE A 79 -18.84 2.19 -14.84
CA PHE A 79 -18.22 0.91 -15.13
C PHE A 79 -16.98 1.11 -15.99
N ASP A 80 -15.85 0.55 -15.56
CA ASP A 80 -14.58 0.45 -16.30
C ASP A 80 -13.95 1.75 -16.80
N THR A 81 -14.50 2.92 -16.48
CA THR A 81 -13.90 4.21 -16.84
C THR A 81 -13.76 5.12 -15.63
N PHE A 82 -12.66 5.88 -15.59
CA PHE A 82 -12.46 6.90 -14.58
C PHE A 82 -13.24 8.15 -14.97
N THR A 83 -14.04 8.66 -14.02
CA THR A 83 -14.77 9.92 -14.18
C THR A 83 -13.98 11.11 -13.68
N THR A 84 -14.61 12.29 -13.74
CA THR A 84 -14.12 13.48 -13.03
C THR A 84 -13.99 13.16 -11.54
N PRO A 85 -12.77 13.24 -10.99
CA PRO A 85 -12.54 12.90 -9.59
C PRO A 85 -13.09 13.95 -8.65
N VAL A 86 -13.38 13.54 -7.42
CA VAL A 86 -13.63 14.44 -6.30
C VAL A 86 -12.31 14.70 -5.57
N ALA A 87 -12.06 15.97 -5.24
CA ALA A 87 -10.80 16.38 -4.63
C ALA A 87 -10.93 16.62 -3.11
N TYR A 88 -9.82 16.38 -2.41
CA TYR A 88 -9.63 16.74 -1.00
C TYR A 88 -8.23 17.33 -0.83
N HIS A 89 -8.15 18.53 -0.27
CA HIS A 89 -6.89 19.26 -0.14
C HIS A 89 -6.58 19.55 1.33
N THR A 90 -5.32 19.34 1.70
CA THR A 90 -4.74 19.75 2.98
C THR A 90 -3.44 20.50 2.71
N ASP A 91 -2.77 20.98 3.73
CA ASP A 91 -1.46 21.63 3.59
C ASP A 91 -0.41 20.64 3.05
N GLU A 92 -0.47 19.37 3.47
CA GLU A 92 0.49 18.32 3.11
C GLU A 92 0.13 17.58 1.81
N PHE A 93 -1.19 17.43 1.51
CA PHE A 93 -1.67 16.57 0.43
C PHE A 93 -2.71 17.25 -0.46
N SER A 94 -2.72 16.85 -1.73
CA SER A 94 -3.90 16.95 -2.60
C SER A 94 -4.30 15.54 -3.00
N ILE A 95 -5.56 15.16 -2.79
CA ILE A 95 -6.04 13.80 -3.03
C ILE A 95 -7.18 13.85 -4.02
N LEU A 96 -7.06 13.10 -5.11
CA LEU A 96 -8.14 12.83 -6.04
C LEU A 96 -8.74 11.47 -5.72
N LYS A 97 -10.06 11.39 -5.61
CA LYS A 97 -10.79 10.13 -5.44
C LYS A 97 -11.62 9.83 -6.67
N PHE A 98 -11.35 8.70 -7.26
CA PHE A 98 -12.12 8.11 -8.34
C PHE A 98 -13.00 6.99 -7.77
N ASN A 99 -14.25 6.90 -8.19
CA ASN A 99 -15.14 5.81 -7.82
C ASN A 99 -15.35 4.92 -9.02
N LEU A 100 -14.93 3.66 -8.89
CA LEU A 100 -15.22 2.59 -9.83
C LEU A 100 -16.36 1.74 -9.30
N THR A 101 -17.04 1.05 -10.18
CA THR A 101 -18.07 0.09 -9.80
C THR A 101 -17.74 -1.28 -10.37
N PHE A 102 -17.66 -2.27 -9.49
CA PHE A 102 -17.57 -3.66 -9.87
C PHE A 102 -18.93 -4.35 -9.66
N ALA A 103 -19.35 -5.14 -10.63
CA ALA A 103 -20.56 -5.91 -10.55
C ALA A 103 -20.24 -7.39 -10.33
N ALA A 104 -21.06 -8.07 -9.54
CA ALA A 104 -21.04 -9.52 -9.39
C ALA A 104 -22.47 -10.07 -9.34
N ILE A 105 -22.65 -11.30 -9.80
CA ILE A 105 -23.93 -11.99 -9.71
C ILE A 105 -23.83 -13.04 -8.61
N HIS A 106 -24.77 -13.01 -7.68
CA HIS A 106 -24.80 -14.00 -6.60
C HIS A 106 -25.11 -15.39 -7.18
N PRO A 107 -24.31 -16.41 -6.87
CA PRO A 107 -24.45 -17.73 -7.53
C PRO A 107 -25.80 -18.38 -7.35
N LEU A 108 -26.47 -18.20 -6.22
CA LEU A 108 -27.73 -18.82 -5.88
C LEU A 108 -28.96 -17.96 -6.21
N SER A 109 -28.95 -16.66 -5.79
CA SER A 109 -30.13 -15.79 -6.00
C SER A 109 -30.18 -15.14 -7.38
N GLN A 110 -29.08 -15.17 -8.15
CA GLN A 110 -28.93 -14.50 -9.44
C GLN A 110 -29.11 -12.97 -9.34
N GLU A 111 -29.03 -12.42 -8.13
CA GLU A 111 -29.09 -10.98 -7.90
C GLU A 111 -27.76 -10.33 -8.22
N GLU A 112 -27.82 -9.16 -8.83
CA GLU A 112 -26.64 -8.34 -9.09
C GLU A 112 -26.24 -7.57 -7.84
N PHE A 113 -24.94 -7.64 -7.49
CA PHE A 113 -24.33 -6.85 -6.43
C PHE A 113 -23.35 -5.87 -7.03
N LEU A 114 -23.49 -4.63 -6.64
CA LEU A 114 -22.54 -3.57 -7.02
C LEU A 114 -21.58 -3.26 -5.86
N LEU A 115 -20.31 -3.21 -6.16
CA LEU A 115 -19.26 -2.75 -5.24
C LEU A 115 -18.76 -1.39 -5.69
N LYS A 116 -18.98 -0.37 -4.86
CA LYS A 116 -18.27 0.90 -4.98
C LYS A 116 -16.81 0.68 -4.62
N TYR A 117 -15.91 1.05 -5.50
CA TYR A 117 -14.47 0.84 -5.33
C TYR A 117 -13.73 2.17 -5.47
N PRO A 118 -13.35 2.81 -4.35
CA PRO A 118 -12.58 4.04 -4.39
C PRO A 118 -11.13 3.74 -4.76
N PHE A 119 -10.60 4.56 -5.68
CA PHE A 119 -9.20 4.59 -6.05
C PHE A 119 -8.68 6.01 -5.81
N LEU A 120 -7.64 6.16 -4.99
CA LEU A 120 -7.08 7.46 -4.67
C LEU A 120 -5.79 7.71 -5.43
N VAL A 121 -5.62 8.96 -5.84
CA VAL A 121 -4.35 9.51 -6.28
C VAL A 121 -3.94 10.60 -5.29
N VAL A 122 -2.90 10.34 -4.52
CA VAL A 122 -2.40 11.21 -3.46
C VAL A 122 -1.14 11.92 -3.92
N PHE A 123 -1.18 13.24 -3.94
CA PHE A 123 -0.04 14.09 -4.24
C PHE A 123 0.61 14.53 -2.94
N HIS A 124 1.78 14.00 -2.62
CA HIS A 124 2.62 14.41 -1.49
C HIS A 124 3.36 15.69 -1.87
N LYS A 125 2.88 16.83 -1.41
CA LYS A 125 3.33 18.15 -1.87
C LYS A 125 4.80 18.43 -1.60
N GLN A 126 5.29 18.08 -0.40
CA GLN A 126 6.66 18.31 0.00
C GLN A 126 7.65 17.39 -0.73
N ASP A 127 7.28 16.12 -0.85
CA ASP A 127 8.16 15.07 -1.36
C ASP A 127 8.10 14.92 -2.89
N LYS A 128 7.12 15.61 -3.53
CA LYS A 128 6.85 15.55 -4.98
C LYS A 128 6.62 14.12 -5.49
N ILE A 129 5.91 13.33 -4.67
CA ILE A 129 5.53 11.95 -4.98
C ILE A 129 4.03 11.87 -5.26
N ILE A 130 3.67 11.06 -6.25
CA ILE A 130 2.30 10.69 -6.56
C ILE A 130 2.11 9.24 -6.12
N GLU A 131 1.15 9.00 -5.24
CA GLU A 131 0.84 7.68 -4.71
C GLU A 131 -0.56 7.26 -5.14
N PHE A 132 -0.67 6.08 -5.73
CA PHE A 132 -1.95 5.43 -5.97
C PHE A 132 -2.31 4.58 -4.77
N ARG A 133 -3.52 4.74 -4.22
CA ARG A 133 -4.04 3.95 -3.09
C ARG A 133 -5.33 3.25 -3.48
N PHE A 134 -5.40 1.96 -3.19
CA PHE A 134 -6.57 1.16 -3.50
C PHE A 134 -6.67 -0.08 -2.61
N ASP A 135 -7.85 -0.70 -2.56
CA ASP A 135 -8.12 -1.84 -1.70
C ASP A 135 -8.08 -3.17 -2.44
N ALA A 136 -8.12 -4.26 -1.68
CA ALA A 136 -8.33 -5.59 -2.23
C ALA A 136 -9.77 -5.74 -2.74
N ILE A 137 -9.92 -6.26 -3.94
CA ILE A 137 -11.21 -6.60 -4.53
C ILE A 137 -11.54 -8.03 -4.13
N LYS A 138 -12.74 -8.25 -3.60
CA LYS A 138 -13.18 -9.61 -3.27
C LYS A 138 -13.30 -10.44 -4.56
N ARG A 139 -12.85 -11.70 -4.49
CA ARG A 139 -12.83 -12.63 -5.65
C ARG A 139 -14.18 -12.71 -6.40
N LEU A 140 -15.29 -12.57 -5.70
CA LEU A 140 -16.64 -12.56 -6.28
C LEU A 140 -16.82 -11.50 -7.38
N TYR A 141 -16.12 -10.37 -7.29
CA TYR A 141 -16.19 -9.25 -8.24
C TYR A 141 -15.11 -9.31 -9.35
N ILE A 142 -14.31 -10.38 -9.37
CA ILE A 142 -13.21 -10.53 -10.33
C ILE A 142 -13.54 -11.70 -11.25
N SER A 143 -13.55 -11.47 -12.56
CA SER A 143 -13.68 -12.57 -13.52
C SER A 143 -12.44 -13.48 -13.47
N GLU A 144 -12.59 -14.77 -13.68
CA GLU A 144 -11.48 -15.74 -13.68
C GLU A 144 -10.32 -15.32 -14.60
N LYS A 145 -10.62 -14.71 -15.74
CA LYS A 145 -9.61 -14.25 -16.69
C LYS A 145 -8.77 -13.09 -16.18
N ARG A 146 -9.29 -12.29 -15.23
CA ARG A 146 -8.62 -11.09 -14.67
C ARG A 146 -8.12 -11.31 -13.24
N GLU A 147 -8.27 -12.52 -12.68
CA GLU A 147 -7.94 -12.79 -11.27
C GLU A 147 -6.50 -12.43 -10.91
N THR A 148 -5.56 -12.64 -11.83
CA THR A 148 -4.15 -12.34 -11.61
C THR A 148 -3.76 -10.92 -12.01
N THR A 149 -4.42 -10.32 -13.00
CA THR A 149 -3.97 -9.05 -13.61
C THR A 149 -4.76 -7.82 -13.14
N ILE A 150 -5.88 -7.98 -12.44
CA ILE A 150 -6.82 -6.89 -12.14
C ILE A 150 -6.15 -5.64 -11.54
N TYR A 151 -5.21 -5.81 -10.63
CA TYR A 151 -4.53 -4.66 -10.02
C TYR A 151 -3.54 -4.01 -10.98
N ALA A 152 -2.82 -4.79 -11.78
CA ALA A 152 -1.93 -4.25 -12.81
C ALA A 152 -2.72 -3.48 -13.87
N ASP A 153 -3.90 -4.00 -14.27
CA ASP A 153 -4.81 -3.35 -15.22
C ASP A 153 -5.32 -2.02 -14.66
N LEU A 154 -5.73 -1.99 -13.37
CA LEU A 154 -6.20 -0.77 -12.70
C LEU A 154 -5.11 0.29 -12.58
N ILE A 155 -3.90 -0.11 -12.18
CA ILE A 155 -2.75 0.78 -12.06
C ILE A 155 -2.40 1.38 -13.42
N SER A 156 -2.33 0.55 -14.46
CA SER A 156 -2.03 0.98 -15.82
C SER A 156 -3.11 1.91 -16.38
N ALA A 157 -4.39 1.60 -16.15
CA ALA A 157 -5.50 2.44 -16.57
C ALA A 157 -5.47 3.81 -15.88
N MET A 158 -5.20 3.85 -14.55
CA MET A 158 -5.09 5.11 -13.82
C MET A 158 -3.88 5.93 -14.29
N LYS A 159 -2.72 5.29 -14.49
CA LYS A 159 -1.53 5.95 -15.03
C LYS A 159 -1.84 6.60 -16.39
N ASN A 160 -2.40 5.84 -17.31
CA ASN A 160 -2.75 6.32 -18.66
C ASN A 160 -3.78 7.46 -18.59
N TYR A 161 -4.77 7.37 -17.71
CA TYR A 161 -5.75 8.44 -17.52
C TYR A 161 -5.09 9.75 -17.09
N LEU A 162 -4.22 9.71 -16.06
CA LEU A 162 -3.52 10.90 -15.58
C LEU A 162 -2.61 11.49 -16.64
N GLU A 163 -1.81 10.67 -17.30
CA GLU A 163 -0.88 11.11 -18.35
C GLU A 163 -1.62 11.76 -19.52
N THR A 164 -2.75 11.19 -19.94
CA THR A 164 -3.55 11.72 -21.06
C THR A 164 -4.33 12.96 -20.63
N THR A 165 -4.98 12.93 -19.47
CA THR A 165 -5.88 14.04 -19.04
C THR A 165 -5.10 15.29 -18.67
N TYR A 166 -3.94 15.11 -18.01
CA TYR A 166 -3.15 16.23 -17.50
C TYR A 166 -1.88 16.51 -18.31
N ASN A 167 -1.67 15.79 -19.43
CA ASN A 167 -0.51 15.93 -20.30
C ASN A 167 0.82 15.88 -19.51
N CYS A 168 0.97 14.87 -18.68
CA CYS A 168 2.15 14.63 -17.86
C CYS A 168 2.74 13.25 -18.12
N SER A 169 3.92 12.97 -17.60
CA SER A 169 4.54 11.64 -17.64
C SER A 169 4.87 11.18 -16.22
N LEU A 170 4.39 9.99 -15.87
CA LEU A 170 4.61 9.35 -14.58
C LEU A 170 5.71 8.30 -14.70
N THR A 171 6.76 8.47 -13.93
CA THR A 171 7.86 7.51 -13.83
C THR A 171 7.75 6.77 -12.51
N SER A 172 7.78 5.45 -12.54
CA SER A 172 7.75 4.60 -11.35
C SER A 172 8.92 4.90 -10.43
N LEU A 173 8.65 4.99 -9.13
CA LEU A 173 9.71 5.15 -8.14
C LEU A 173 10.40 3.80 -7.93
N ASN A 174 11.69 3.72 -8.25
CA ASN A 174 12.48 2.52 -7.96
C ASN A 174 12.66 2.39 -6.44
N LEU A 175 12.27 1.23 -5.90
CA LEU A 175 12.34 0.91 -4.48
C LEU A 175 13.32 -0.25 -4.17
N ASP A 176 14.15 -0.67 -5.13
CA ASP A 176 15.09 -1.79 -4.93
C ASP A 176 16.07 -1.53 -3.77
N PHE A 177 16.40 -0.25 -3.52
CA PHE A 177 17.24 0.14 -2.39
C PHE A 177 16.67 -0.26 -1.02
N MET A 178 15.35 -0.47 -0.92
CA MET A 178 14.70 -0.89 0.33
C MET A 178 15.20 -2.25 0.83
N VAL A 179 15.71 -3.09 -0.06
CA VAL A 179 16.34 -4.37 0.32
C VAL A 179 17.57 -4.12 1.18
N ASN A 180 18.43 -3.18 0.81
CA ASN A 180 19.66 -2.87 1.54
C ASN A 180 19.38 -2.06 2.80
N VAL A 181 18.55 -1.01 2.69
CA VAL A 181 18.13 -0.21 3.85
C VAL A 181 17.57 -1.08 4.97
N SER A 182 16.72 -2.06 4.62
CA SER A 182 16.10 -2.95 5.60
C SER A 182 17.06 -3.87 6.34
N LYS A 183 18.28 -4.04 5.83
CA LYS A 183 19.34 -4.84 6.48
C LYS A 183 20.19 -4.01 7.44
N GLU A 184 20.26 -2.69 7.25
CA GLU A 184 21.17 -1.79 7.93
C GLU A 184 20.48 -0.90 8.97
N ASP A 185 19.18 -0.64 8.80
CA ASP A 185 18.42 0.25 9.65
C ASP A 185 17.78 -0.51 10.84
N TYR A 186 18.08 -0.05 12.05
CA TYR A 186 17.52 -0.62 13.30
C TYR A 186 16.06 -0.23 13.57
N ASP A 187 15.54 0.79 12.90
CA ASP A 187 14.16 1.27 13.08
C ASP A 187 13.14 0.37 12.35
N VAL A 188 13.62 -0.45 11.42
CA VAL A 188 12.81 -1.38 10.65
C VAL A 188 13.35 -2.80 10.76
N LYS A 189 12.47 -3.79 10.80
CA LYS A 189 12.83 -5.19 10.86
C LYS A 189 12.43 -5.90 9.57
N LEU A 190 13.38 -6.57 8.95
CA LEU A 190 13.13 -7.48 7.84
C LEU A 190 12.58 -8.79 8.40
N ILE A 191 11.29 -9.03 8.22
CA ILE A 191 10.61 -10.19 8.82
C ILE A 191 10.35 -11.34 7.86
N ALA A 192 10.35 -11.08 6.57
CA ALA A 192 10.27 -12.11 5.54
C ALA A 192 10.86 -11.62 4.22
N GLN A 193 11.39 -12.54 3.44
CA GLN A 193 11.90 -12.25 2.09
C GLN A 193 11.81 -13.48 1.19
N TYR A 194 11.73 -13.23 -0.10
CA TYR A 194 11.89 -14.24 -1.13
C TYR A 194 13.14 -13.91 -1.95
N MET A 195 14.02 -14.87 -2.11
CA MET A 195 15.30 -14.74 -2.80
C MET A 195 15.34 -15.68 -3.99
N LYS A 196 15.82 -15.19 -5.12
CA LYS A 196 16.29 -16.02 -6.23
C LYS A 196 17.82 -16.08 -6.11
N LEU A 197 18.33 -17.23 -5.76
CA LEU A 197 19.74 -17.43 -5.50
C LEU A 197 20.58 -17.37 -6.79
N PRO A 198 21.84 -16.93 -6.73
CA PRO A 198 22.74 -16.89 -7.91
C PRO A 198 22.92 -18.26 -8.57
N SER A 199 22.79 -19.34 -7.79
CA SER A 199 22.85 -20.72 -8.26
C SER A 199 21.60 -21.20 -9.02
N GLY A 200 20.56 -20.36 -9.15
CA GLY A 200 19.29 -20.68 -9.80
C GLY A 200 18.22 -21.30 -8.88
N GLY A 201 18.51 -21.47 -7.59
CA GLY A 201 17.53 -21.90 -6.59
C GLY A 201 16.68 -20.73 -6.07
N ASN A 202 15.61 -21.05 -5.32
CA ASN A 202 14.77 -20.07 -4.66
C ASN A 202 14.72 -20.36 -3.15
N ALA A 203 14.69 -19.31 -2.33
CA ALA A 203 14.50 -19.41 -0.89
C ALA A 203 13.45 -18.41 -0.41
N GLN A 204 12.50 -18.87 0.39
CA GLN A 204 11.59 -18.02 1.14
C GLN A 204 11.96 -18.15 2.61
N LEU A 205 12.28 -17.04 3.25
CA LEU A 205 12.69 -16.96 4.64
C LEU A 205 11.67 -16.11 5.38
N GLU A 206 11.22 -16.60 6.54
CA GLU A 206 10.30 -15.87 7.43
C GLU A 206 10.81 -16.01 8.86
N VAL A 207 10.76 -14.93 9.63
CA VAL A 207 11.09 -14.97 11.05
C VAL A 207 10.10 -15.87 11.79
N GLY A 208 10.63 -16.69 12.69
CA GLY A 208 9.79 -17.51 13.55
C GLY A 208 8.96 -16.66 14.53
N LYS A 209 8.18 -17.32 15.36
CA LYS A 209 7.38 -16.65 16.42
C LYS A 209 8.23 -16.05 17.55
N ASN A 210 9.55 -16.16 17.45
CA ASN A 210 10.48 -15.62 18.43
C ASN A 210 10.63 -14.10 18.26
N LEU A 211 10.79 -13.40 19.38
CA LEU A 211 10.81 -11.94 19.47
C LEU A 211 12.04 -11.27 18.83
N GLU A 212 13.05 -12.04 18.40
CA GLU A 212 14.31 -11.49 17.89
C GLU A 212 14.31 -11.12 16.40
N TYR A 213 13.27 -11.53 15.65
CA TYR A 213 13.13 -11.23 14.23
C TYR A 213 14.39 -11.55 13.38
N VAL A 214 15.05 -12.67 13.71
CA VAL A 214 16.21 -13.15 12.96
C VAL A 214 15.73 -14.05 11.82
N LEU A 215 16.13 -13.74 10.59
CA LEU A 215 15.82 -14.59 9.44
C LEU A 215 16.56 -15.93 9.57
N PRO A 216 15.88 -17.07 9.29
CA PRO A 216 16.53 -18.38 9.27
C PRO A 216 17.76 -18.42 8.35
N PHE A 217 18.71 -19.27 8.64
CA PHE A 217 19.96 -19.49 7.92
C PHE A 217 20.87 -18.26 7.86
N ILE A 218 20.56 -17.26 7.05
CA ILE A 218 21.47 -16.11 6.82
C ILE A 218 21.59 -15.27 8.09
N GLY A 219 20.49 -14.91 8.71
CA GLY A 219 20.48 -14.15 9.95
C GLY A 219 21.07 -14.95 11.12
N GLU A 220 20.72 -16.23 11.23
CA GLU A 220 21.29 -17.13 12.24
C GLU A 220 22.78 -17.32 12.04
N LEU A 221 23.26 -17.47 10.80
CA LEU A 221 24.67 -17.57 10.51
C LEU A 221 25.42 -16.28 10.85
N LYS A 222 24.86 -15.11 10.55
CA LYS A 222 25.43 -13.81 10.97
C LYS A 222 25.57 -13.72 12.49
N SER A 223 24.54 -14.11 13.24
CA SER A 223 24.59 -14.15 14.69
C SER A 223 25.66 -15.11 15.18
N LEU A 224 25.71 -16.31 14.61
CA LEU A 224 26.72 -17.32 14.97
C LEU A 224 28.15 -16.82 14.72
N LEU A 225 28.40 -16.11 13.61
CA LEU A 225 29.72 -15.55 13.33
C LEU A 225 30.07 -14.41 14.31
N ALA A 226 29.12 -13.58 14.66
CA ALA A 226 29.31 -12.52 15.64
C ALA A 226 29.63 -13.08 17.05
N ASP A 227 28.91 -14.09 17.48
CA ASP A 227 29.11 -14.76 18.78
C ASP A 227 30.48 -15.48 18.90
N ASN A 228 31.03 -15.92 17.76
CA ASN A 228 32.30 -16.63 17.70
C ASN A 228 33.46 -15.81 17.12
N GLN A 229 33.33 -14.47 17.11
CA GLN A 229 34.31 -13.57 16.51
C GLN A 229 35.74 -13.84 17.00
N THR A 230 35.94 -14.00 18.30
CA THR A 230 37.26 -14.26 18.92
C THR A 230 37.93 -15.52 18.42
N ASP A 231 37.17 -16.55 18.10
CA ASP A 231 37.72 -17.82 17.56
C ASP A 231 37.95 -17.72 16.06
N LEU A 232 37.12 -17.02 15.35
CA LEU A 232 37.28 -16.76 13.92
C LEU A 232 38.50 -15.86 13.61
N GLU A 233 38.86 -14.95 14.53
CA GLU A 233 40.09 -14.14 14.42
C GLU A 233 41.37 -14.99 14.43
N LYS A 234 41.32 -16.20 14.99
CA LYS A 234 42.42 -17.17 14.97
C LYS A 234 42.54 -17.87 13.62
N VAL A 235 41.51 -17.86 12.79
CA VAL A 235 41.47 -18.49 11.46
C VAL A 235 40.92 -17.50 10.42
N PRO A 236 41.68 -16.45 10.08
CA PRO A 236 41.20 -15.34 9.23
C PRO A 236 40.70 -15.80 7.84
N SER A 237 41.32 -16.83 7.28
CA SER A 237 40.91 -17.38 5.96
C SER A 237 39.51 -17.97 6.00
N LEU A 238 39.16 -18.69 7.06
CA LEU A 238 37.81 -19.26 7.22
C LEU A 238 36.78 -18.17 7.40
N ARG A 239 37.08 -17.16 8.25
CA ARG A 239 36.23 -16.01 8.43
C ARG A 239 35.91 -15.31 7.11
N LEU A 240 36.94 -14.95 6.34
CA LEU A 240 36.79 -14.32 5.03
C LEU A 240 35.94 -15.15 4.06
N THR A 241 36.15 -16.47 4.04
CA THR A 241 35.36 -17.36 3.18
C THR A 241 33.91 -17.38 3.54
N LEU A 242 33.56 -17.37 4.83
CA LEU A 242 32.17 -17.36 5.30
C LEU A 242 31.51 -16.00 5.07
N GLU A 243 32.22 -14.90 5.34
CA GLU A 243 31.75 -13.54 5.06
C GLU A 243 31.52 -13.35 3.54
N GLN A 244 32.43 -13.81 2.70
CA GLN A 244 32.29 -13.75 1.24
C GLN A 244 31.10 -14.58 0.76
N PHE A 245 30.89 -15.78 1.29
CA PHE A 245 29.75 -16.61 0.95
C PHE A 245 28.41 -15.92 1.29
N MET A 246 28.31 -15.32 2.49
CA MET A 246 27.12 -14.58 2.88
C MET A 246 26.87 -13.37 1.98
N TYR A 247 27.93 -12.61 1.70
CA TYR A 247 27.88 -11.48 0.79
C TYR A 247 27.37 -11.88 -0.60
N GLU A 248 27.93 -12.93 -1.18
CA GLU A 248 27.49 -13.44 -2.48
C GLU A 248 26.03 -13.89 -2.46
N MET A 249 25.59 -14.55 -1.39
CA MET A 249 24.20 -14.98 -1.26
C MET A 249 23.24 -13.79 -1.12
N GLU A 250 23.60 -12.73 -0.43
CA GLU A 250 22.72 -11.59 -0.20
C GLU A 250 22.76 -10.57 -1.34
N GLU A 251 23.94 -10.20 -1.84
CA GLU A 251 24.09 -9.14 -2.83
C GLU A 251 23.85 -9.59 -4.27
N MET A 252 24.14 -10.87 -4.57
CA MET A 252 23.93 -11.42 -5.91
C MET A 252 22.57 -12.11 -6.09
N SER A 253 21.71 -12.11 -5.07
CA SER A 253 20.35 -12.62 -5.16
C SER A 253 19.38 -11.54 -5.63
N ASP A 254 18.40 -11.93 -6.46
CA ASP A 254 17.25 -11.11 -6.74
C ASP A 254 16.22 -11.26 -5.62
N TYR A 255 15.56 -10.18 -5.24
CA TYR A 255 14.51 -10.17 -4.23
C TYR A 255 13.15 -9.80 -4.86
N PRO A 256 12.34 -10.76 -5.30
CA PRO A 256 11.02 -10.48 -5.83
C PRO A 256 10.10 -9.77 -4.84
N TRP A 257 10.28 -10.05 -3.53
CA TRP A 257 9.57 -9.33 -2.47
C TRP A 257 10.29 -9.43 -1.12
N ILE A 258 10.05 -8.41 -0.28
CA ILE A 258 10.44 -8.36 1.13
C ILE A 258 9.25 -7.93 1.98
N GLU A 259 9.25 -8.30 3.27
CA GLU A 259 8.27 -7.83 4.26
C GLU A 259 8.99 -7.13 5.41
N LEU A 260 8.54 -5.93 5.70
CA LEU A 260 9.12 -5.05 6.71
C LEU A 260 8.13 -4.77 7.83
N LEU A 261 8.66 -4.65 9.04
CA LEU A 261 7.91 -4.35 10.25
C LEU A 261 8.54 -3.15 10.96
N TRP A 262 7.76 -2.10 11.16
CA TRP A 262 8.07 -0.99 12.06
C TRP A 262 7.32 -1.22 13.37
N GLU A 263 8.01 -1.17 14.48
CA GLU A 263 7.43 -1.24 15.81
C GLU A 263 7.57 0.12 16.51
N ASN A 264 6.54 0.53 17.24
CA ASN A 264 6.69 1.67 18.14
C ASN A 264 7.41 1.22 19.42
N GLU A 265 7.92 2.20 20.20
CA GLU A 265 8.67 1.96 21.45
C GLU A 265 7.94 1.02 22.44
N ILE A 266 6.60 1.04 22.44
CA ILE A 266 5.78 0.23 23.35
C ILE A 266 5.35 -1.11 22.72
N LYS A 267 5.75 -1.39 21.48
CA LYS A 267 5.38 -2.60 20.70
C LYS A 267 3.87 -2.87 20.60
N THR A 268 3.05 -1.84 20.84
CA THR A 268 1.58 -1.95 20.79
C THR A 268 0.99 -1.67 19.43
N ARG A 269 1.75 -1.01 18.57
CA ARG A 269 1.33 -0.64 17.21
C ARG A 269 2.48 -0.96 16.27
N SER A 270 2.23 -1.87 15.35
CA SER A 270 3.19 -2.22 14.31
C SER A 270 2.65 -1.84 12.94
N ILE A 271 3.54 -1.42 12.07
CA ILE A 271 3.25 -1.21 10.66
C ILE A 271 3.94 -2.35 9.91
N HIS A 272 3.16 -3.22 9.30
CA HIS A 272 3.65 -4.36 8.54
C HIS A 272 3.35 -4.12 7.04
N VAL A 273 4.38 -4.19 6.22
CA VAL A 273 4.29 -3.88 4.79
C VAL A 273 5.11 -4.88 3.98
N LYS A 274 4.55 -5.32 2.86
CA LYS A 274 5.23 -6.12 1.85
C LYS A 274 5.52 -5.28 0.62
N PHE A 275 6.75 -5.30 0.16
CA PHE A 275 7.19 -4.70 -1.09
C PHE A 275 7.30 -5.80 -2.14
N VAL A 276 6.50 -5.74 -3.19
CA VAL A 276 6.55 -6.67 -4.32
C VAL A 276 7.17 -5.94 -5.49
N PHE A 277 8.45 -6.19 -5.72
CA PHE A 277 9.23 -5.52 -6.77
C PHE A 277 8.83 -6.04 -8.15
N ASN A 278 8.92 -5.18 -9.15
CA ASN A 278 8.60 -5.50 -10.54
C ASN A 278 7.26 -6.25 -10.68
N TYR A 279 6.22 -5.73 -9.98
CA TYR A 279 4.92 -6.40 -9.88
C TYR A 279 4.33 -6.72 -11.25
N MET A 280 4.03 -8.00 -11.49
CA MET A 280 3.52 -8.52 -12.77
C MET A 280 4.38 -8.11 -13.97
N SER A 281 5.71 -8.11 -13.79
CA SER A 281 6.70 -7.70 -14.80
C SER A 281 6.59 -6.24 -15.25
N ASN A 282 5.97 -5.39 -14.44
CA ASN A 282 5.98 -3.94 -14.63
C ASN A 282 7.17 -3.32 -13.89
N ASP A 283 7.48 -2.07 -14.21
CA ASP A 283 8.58 -1.28 -13.65
C ASP A 283 8.29 -0.64 -12.27
N TYR A 284 7.17 -0.98 -11.63
CA TYR A 284 6.80 -0.47 -10.33
C TYR A 284 6.80 -1.54 -9.24
N CYS A 285 6.97 -1.10 -8.01
CA CYS A 285 6.79 -1.90 -6.81
C CYS A 285 5.34 -1.76 -6.31
N LEU A 286 4.65 -2.89 -6.08
CA LEU A 286 3.38 -2.90 -5.37
C LEU A 286 3.64 -3.00 -3.87
N ILE A 287 3.26 -1.97 -3.13
CA ILE A 287 3.36 -1.92 -1.67
C ILE A 287 2.04 -2.45 -1.10
N GLN A 288 2.12 -3.53 -0.34
CA GLN A 288 0.97 -4.15 0.31
C GLN A 288 1.02 -3.87 1.81
N HIS A 289 0.02 -3.14 2.31
CA HIS A 289 -0.13 -2.83 3.74
C HIS A 289 -0.97 -3.91 4.42
N TYR A 290 -0.46 -4.44 5.56
CA TYR A 290 -1.22 -5.36 6.39
C TYR A 290 -1.94 -4.58 7.47
N TYR A 291 -3.25 -4.81 7.59
CA TYR A 291 -4.06 -4.17 8.61
C TYR A 291 -3.71 -4.74 10.00
N SER A 292 -3.52 -3.86 10.97
CA SER A 292 -3.60 -4.21 12.37
C SER A 292 -5.03 -3.95 12.86
N ASN A 293 -5.41 -4.53 14.00
CA ASN A 293 -6.75 -4.38 14.59
C ASN A 293 -7.07 -2.93 15.04
N PHE A 294 -6.14 -1.99 14.87
CA PHE A 294 -6.30 -0.59 15.21
C PHE A 294 -6.40 0.23 13.92
N LEU A 295 -7.56 0.82 13.68
CA LEU A 295 -7.76 1.76 12.58
C LEU A 295 -7.01 3.06 12.90
N ILE A 296 -5.89 3.28 12.26
CA ILE A 296 -5.06 4.50 12.39
C ILE A 296 -5.27 5.43 11.18
N GLY A 297 -6.05 4.99 10.20
CA GLY A 297 -6.26 5.72 8.96
C GLY A 297 -4.99 5.80 8.10
N MET A 298 -4.88 6.86 7.29
CA MET A 298 -3.78 7.01 6.33
C MET A 298 -2.41 7.29 6.96
N GLU A 299 -2.34 7.59 8.26
CA GLU A 299 -1.08 7.89 8.96
C GLU A 299 -0.05 6.76 8.81
N ARG A 300 -0.52 5.51 8.82
CA ARG A 300 0.35 4.34 8.62
C ARG A 300 0.99 4.33 7.24
N MET A 301 0.21 4.62 6.21
CA MET A 301 0.70 4.69 4.83
C MET A 301 1.68 5.85 4.68
N ASN A 302 1.32 7.02 5.22
CA ASN A 302 2.17 8.21 5.19
C ASN A 302 3.52 7.97 5.90
N HIS A 303 3.53 7.20 6.99
CA HIS A 303 4.78 6.82 7.68
C HIS A 303 5.72 6.06 6.74
N VAL A 304 5.19 5.06 6.02
CA VAL A 304 5.97 4.27 5.06
C VAL A 304 6.52 5.14 3.94
N ILE A 305 5.70 6.07 3.41
CA ILE A 305 6.16 7.00 2.36
C ILE A 305 7.28 7.91 2.88
N LYS A 306 7.14 8.50 4.08
CA LYS A 306 8.19 9.31 4.69
C LYS A 306 9.48 8.52 4.90
N TYR A 307 9.38 7.29 5.33
CA TYR A 307 10.52 6.40 5.47
C TYR A 307 11.24 6.19 4.13
N ILE A 308 10.50 5.85 3.07
CA ILE A 308 11.02 5.68 1.71
C ILE A 308 11.74 6.95 1.23
N VAL A 309 11.10 8.12 1.40
CA VAL A 309 11.66 9.41 0.98
C VAL A 309 12.97 9.74 1.69
N ASN A 310 13.01 9.56 3.00
CA ASN A 310 14.19 9.85 3.81
C ASN A 310 15.41 9.03 3.38
N HIS A 311 15.19 7.76 3.00
CA HIS A 311 16.28 6.86 2.62
C HIS A 311 16.63 6.96 1.13
N ARG A 312 15.70 7.37 0.27
CA ARG A 312 15.95 7.58 -1.17
C ARG A 312 17.13 8.54 -1.42
N ASN A 313 17.21 9.62 -0.67
CA ASN A 313 18.21 10.66 -0.89
C ASN A 313 19.64 10.21 -0.50
N GLY A 314 19.78 9.17 0.31
CA GLY A 314 21.08 8.57 0.67
C GLY A 314 21.68 7.66 -0.40
N PHE A 315 20.87 7.13 -1.32
CA PHE A 315 21.27 6.16 -2.36
C PHE A 315 21.34 6.76 -3.78
N THR A 316 21.10 8.06 -3.91
CA THR A 316 21.15 8.77 -5.22
C THR A 316 22.48 9.51 -5.45
N GLN A 317 23.54 9.17 -4.68
CA GLN A 317 24.90 9.73 -4.89
C GLN A 317 25.80 8.75 -5.62
#